data_d1c8be945d4b54c1ad846b830da5d8b3
#
_entry.id   d1c8be945d4b54c1ad846b830da5d8b3
#
_cell.length_a   1.000
_cell.length_b   1.000
_cell.length_c   1.000
_cell.angle_alpha   90.00
_cell.angle_beta   90.00
_cell.angle_gamma   90.00
#
_symmetry.space_group_name_H-M   'P 1'
#
loop_
_entity.id
_entity.type
_entity.pdbx_description
1 polymer ?
#
loop_
_entity_poly.entity_id
_entity_poly.type
_entity_poly.pdbx_seq_one_letter_code
_entity_poly.pdbx_strand_id
1 'polypeptide(L)'
;MRLWHEHGVNIALALAAGLALRFGFGLQPLWWLAWLAPVPLLVAALRSTARAAWGLAFLAGLVAAGGQFHFLARTMPLAAAIWVTVLQALAWVLVVGLARRVMVRSASAWTVLAYPLLWCAVDTLLAGLHPDANWGSLAYSQAGFLPAVQVLALLGTAGLVFVLSLVPAAIALGVVRGWRAVRVPGLCALALVAATFGFGYARMPAAAPAQGTPVGLAVIDDFIGPRVPPAQVERIWAQYERHVETLAARGARIVVLPEKIAVLDPLQAARIERRMSALAARTQAWLALGIGIDDGREKRNLAWLFAPDGRRDASYQKHHMAPPEREFAPGSSYDLRDIGGTRYGLAICKDMHFAAMGRAYGTRQAGAMLVPAWDFGIDAWYAARMSALRGVESGFAMVRASREGLLTVTDAYGRIIAETPSAELPGAMLLAALPAAAPLPTLYGRIGDLFGWLCTGAALLMLLQPWVWRPARVPRLQNE
;
A
#
# COMPACT_ATOMS: atom_id res chain seq x y z
N MET A 1 34.60 -21.44 24.10
CA MET A 1 34.44 -19.99 24.11
C MET A 1 34.15 -19.38 22.71
N ARG A 2 34.94 -19.63 21.64
CA ARG A 2 34.71 -19.03 20.30
C ARG A 2 33.32 -19.32 19.72
N LEU A 3 32.81 -20.54 19.77
CA LEU A 3 31.50 -20.90 19.24
C LEU A 3 30.33 -20.17 19.94
N TRP A 4 30.40 -20.00 21.24
CA TRP A 4 29.41 -19.25 22.02
C TRP A 4 29.42 -17.76 21.66
N HIS A 5 30.60 -17.20 21.44
CA HIS A 5 30.74 -15.81 21.01
C HIS A 5 30.15 -15.57 19.62
N GLU A 6 30.43 -16.46 18.65
CA GLU A 6 29.87 -16.37 17.29
C GLU A 6 28.34 -16.49 17.26
N HIS A 7 27.78 -17.38 18.10
CA HIS A 7 26.32 -17.52 18.22
C HIS A 7 25.68 -16.24 18.81
N GLY A 8 26.29 -15.68 19.85
CA GLY A 8 25.86 -14.42 20.47
C GLY A 8 25.84 -13.25 19.47
N VAL A 9 26.89 -13.11 18.68
CA VAL A 9 27.00 -12.08 17.65
C VAL A 9 25.90 -12.24 16.58
N ASN A 10 25.63 -13.46 16.11
CA ASN A 10 24.61 -13.69 15.09
C ASN A 10 23.19 -13.43 15.62
N ILE A 11 22.92 -13.74 16.89
CA ILE A 11 21.65 -13.37 17.56
C ILE A 11 21.52 -11.85 17.66
N ALA A 12 22.56 -11.15 18.07
CA ALA A 12 22.57 -9.69 18.16
C ALA A 12 22.32 -9.05 16.78
N LEU A 13 22.94 -9.56 15.73
CA LEU A 13 22.70 -9.10 14.34
C LEU A 13 21.25 -9.35 13.89
N ALA A 14 20.66 -10.50 14.23
CA ALA A 14 19.27 -10.80 13.90
C ALA A 14 18.29 -9.87 14.66
N LEU A 15 18.53 -9.61 15.94
CA LEU A 15 17.73 -8.68 16.73
C LEU A 15 17.85 -7.23 16.21
N ALA A 16 19.07 -6.80 15.89
CA ALA A 16 19.31 -5.47 15.30
C ALA A 16 18.61 -5.34 13.94
N ALA A 17 18.67 -6.38 13.09
CA ALA A 17 17.93 -6.41 11.83
C ALA A 17 16.42 -6.38 12.06
N GLY A 18 15.89 -7.20 12.97
CA GLY A 18 14.46 -7.22 13.30
C GLY A 18 13.96 -5.86 13.78
N LEU A 19 14.74 -5.18 14.63
CA LEU A 19 14.44 -3.83 15.09
C LEU A 19 14.50 -2.81 13.95
N ALA A 20 15.52 -2.87 13.11
CA ALA A 20 15.64 -2.01 11.93
C ALA A 20 14.50 -2.26 10.93
N LEU A 21 14.10 -3.51 10.71
CA LEU A 21 12.95 -3.90 9.87
C LEU A 21 11.63 -3.36 10.44
N ARG A 22 11.45 -3.39 11.77
CA ARG A 22 10.26 -2.83 12.43
C ARG A 22 10.05 -1.35 12.08
N PHE A 23 11.12 -0.56 12.06
CA PHE A 23 11.08 0.85 11.70
C PHE A 23 11.17 1.10 10.19
N GLY A 24 11.78 0.19 9.43
CA GLY A 24 11.90 0.30 7.98
C GLY A 24 10.64 -0.11 7.22
N PHE A 25 9.80 -0.99 7.80
CA PHE A 25 8.61 -1.55 7.14
C PHE A 25 7.34 -1.49 8.01
N GLY A 26 7.31 -0.63 9.02
CA GLY A 26 6.14 -0.38 9.86
C GLY A 26 5.07 0.46 9.17
N LEU A 27 4.04 0.85 9.94
CA LEU A 27 2.94 1.69 9.44
C LEU A 27 3.37 3.14 9.14
N GLN A 28 4.50 3.59 9.68
CA GLN A 28 5.16 4.86 9.37
C GLN A 28 6.67 4.59 9.16
N PRO A 29 7.05 4.06 7.98
CA PRO A 29 8.39 3.57 7.76
C PRO A 29 9.41 4.70 7.59
N LEU A 30 10.62 4.47 8.11
CA LEU A 30 11.81 5.23 7.78
C LEU A 30 12.35 4.71 6.45
N TRP A 31 11.99 5.34 5.34
CA TRP A 31 12.24 4.86 3.97
C TRP A 31 13.70 4.46 3.70
N TRP A 32 14.66 5.23 4.19
CA TRP A 32 16.10 4.98 3.99
C TRP A 32 16.59 3.73 4.74
N LEU A 33 15.98 3.43 5.90
CA LEU A 33 16.34 2.27 6.72
C LEU A 33 15.97 0.96 6.03
N ALA A 34 14.90 0.95 5.25
CA ALA A 34 14.44 -0.23 4.50
C ALA A 34 15.51 -0.80 3.54
N TRP A 35 16.41 0.05 3.02
CA TRP A 35 17.51 -0.36 2.14
C TRP A 35 18.61 -1.15 2.84
N LEU A 36 18.79 -0.98 4.14
CA LEU A 36 19.90 -1.54 4.90
C LEU A 36 19.45 -2.53 5.99
N ALA A 37 18.21 -2.42 6.45
CA ALA A 37 17.68 -3.23 7.55
C ALA A 37 17.87 -4.75 7.40
N PRO A 38 17.74 -5.36 6.20
CA PRO A 38 17.96 -6.80 6.04
C PRO A 38 19.43 -7.23 6.10
N VAL A 39 20.41 -6.30 5.96
CA VAL A 39 21.85 -6.65 5.85
C VAL A 39 22.35 -7.48 7.04
N PRO A 40 22.17 -7.06 8.31
CA PRO A 40 22.69 -7.81 9.44
C PRO A 40 22.11 -9.23 9.52
N LEU A 41 20.82 -9.39 9.21
CA LEU A 41 20.16 -10.71 9.17
C LEU A 41 20.77 -11.61 8.09
N LEU A 42 20.95 -11.08 6.87
CA LEU A 42 21.53 -11.84 5.76
C LEU A 42 22.97 -12.25 6.05
N VAL A 43 23.79 -11.37 6.64
CA VAL A 43 25.17 -11.68 7.07
C VAL A 43 25.16 -12.79 8.12
N ALA A 44 24.32 -12.66 9.15
CA ALA A 44 24.19 -13.68 10.20
C ALA A 44 23.72 -15.02 9.62
N ALA A 45 22.72 -15.01 8.74
CA ALA A 45 22.23 -16.22 8.09
C ALA A 45 23.29 -16.89 7.22
N LEU A 46 24.06 -16.14 6.42
CA LEU A 46 25.13 -16.69 5.57
C LEU A 46 26.28 -17.31 6.38
N ARG A 47 26.58 -16.78 7.56
CA ARG A 47 27.64 -17.29 8.46
C ARG A 47 27.19 -18.47 9.33
N SER A 48 25.89 -18.70 9.46
CA SER A 48 25.30 -19.69 10.35
C SER A 48 25.05 -21.04 9.66
N THR A 49 24.82 -22.09 10.43
CA THR A 49 24.28 -23.36 9.92
C THR A 49 22.84 -23.12 9.35
N ALA A 50 22.35 -24.06 8.55
CA ALA A 50 21.00 -23.93 7.99
C ALA A 50 19.92 -23.78 9.09
N ARG A 51 19.98 -24.65 10.13
CA ARG A 51 19.01 -24.61 11.24
C ARG A 51 19.06 -23.27 12.01
N ALA A 52 20.27 -22.80 12.33
CA ALA A 52 20.44 -21.52 13.00
C ALA A 52 19.94 -20.34 12.16
N ALA A 53 20.20 -20.33 10.85
CA ALA A 53 19.72 -19.28 9.95
C ALA A 53 18.19 -19.19 9.90
N TRP A 54 17.47 -20.30 9.94
CA TRP A 54 16.00 -20.32 10.02
C TRP A 54 15.52 -19.73 11.34
N GLY A 55 16.14 -20.09 12.47
CA GLY A 55 15.81 -19.51 13.79
C GLY A 55 16.08 -18.01 13.86
N LEU A 56 17.23 -17.54 13.31
CA LEU A 56 17.57 -16.12 13.25
C LEU A 56 16.58 -15.33 12.37
N ALA A 57 16.18 -15.90 11.23
CA ALA A 57 15.19 -15.29 10.35
C ALA A 57 13.81 -15.22 11.02
N PHE A 58 13.40 -16.24 11.78
CA PHE A 58 12.17 -16.23 12.55
C PHE A 58 12.20 -15.15 13.65
N LEU A 59 13.28 -15.08 14.40
CA LEU A 59 13.45 -14.07 15.45
C LEU A 59 13.38 -12.65 14.88
N ALA A 60 14.15 -12.36 13.83
CA ALA A 60 14.13 -11.06 13.19
C ALA A 60 12.77 -10.73 12.58
N GLY A 61 12.13 -11.70 11.90
CA GLY A 61 10.81 -11.56 11.31
C GLY A 61 9.73 -11.31 12.36
N LEU A 62 9.79 -11.98 13.53
CA LEU A 62 8.84 -11.78 14.61
C LEU A 62 8.98 -10.39 15.25
N VAL A 63 10.20 -9.91 15.45
CA VAL A 63 10.44 -8.53 15.95
C VAL A 63 9.94 -7.49 14.96
N ALA A 64 10.17 -7.71 13.66
CA ALA A 64 9.69 -6.83 12.60
C ALA A 64 8.16 -6.79 12.54
N ALA A 65 7.50 -7.96 12.46
CA ALA A 65 6.05 -8.11 12.40
C ALA A 65 5.35 -7.57 13.66
N GLY A 66 5.98 -7.68 14.83
CA GLY A 66 5.50 -7.11 16.08
C GLY A 66 5.26 -5.60 16.02
N GLY A 67 5.86 -4.89 15.06
CA GLY A 67 5.59 -3.47 14.80
C GLY A 67 4.17 -3.17 14.35
N GLN A 68 3.51 -4.12 13.68
CA GLN A 68 2.14 -3.98 13.18
C GLN A 68 1.10 -4.67 14.08
N PHE A 69 1.54 -5.40 15.12
CA PHE A 69 0.66 -6.22 15.94
C PHE A 69 -0.48 -5.41 16.59
N HIS A 70 -0.21 -4.20 17.06
CA HIS A 70 -1.23 -3.34 17.65
C HIS A 70 -2.35 -2.98 16.66
N PHE A 71 -2.00 -2.70 15.40
CA PHE A 71 -2.97 -2.50 14.32
C PHE A 71 -3.79 -3.77 14.06
N LEU A 72 -3.12 -4.91 13.89
CA LEU A 72 -3.80 -6.19 13.66
C LEU A 72 -4.79 -6.54 14.78
N ALA A 73 -4.39 -6.35 16.04
CA ALA A 73 -5.22 -6.62 17.21
C ALA A 73 -6.45 -5.69 17.33
N ARG A 74 -6.42 -4.51 16.67
CA ARG A 74 -7.58 -3.62 16.58
C ARG A 74 -8.54 -3.96 15.45
N THR A 75 -8.03 -4.55 14.37
CA THR A 75 -8.79 -4.78 13.13
C THR A 75 -9.37 -6.18 13.04
N MET A 76 -8.87 -7.13 13.84
CA MET A 76 -9.29 -8.53 13.81
C MET A 76 -9.22 -9.19 15.21
N PRO A 77 -9.85 -10.36 15.42
CA PRO A 77 -9.74 -11.11 16.67
C PRO A 77 -8.27 -11.41 17.03
N LEU A 78 -7.94 -11.37 18.33
CA LEU A 78 -6.57 -11.53 18.83
C LEU A 78 -5.85 -12.77 18.28
N ALA A 79 -6.55 -13.91 18.20
CA ALA A 79 -6.00 -15.14 17.63
C ALA A 79 -5.59 -14.96 16.16
N ALA A 80 -6.42 -14.28 15.36
CA ALA A 80 -6.10 -13.96 13.96
C ALA A 80 -4.90 -13.00 13.87
N ALA A 81 -4.83 -11.97 14.71
CA ALA A 81 -3.70 -11.04 14.78
C ALA A 81 -2.38 -11.77 15.10
N ILE A 82 -2.37 -12.71 16.04
CA ILE A 82 -1.22 -13.56 16.35
C ILE A 82 -0.83 -14.39 15.12
N TRP A 83 -1.79 -15.06 14.49
CA TRP A 83 -1.53 -15.87 13.30
C TRP A 83 -0.94 -15.06 12.15
N VAL A 84 -1.49 -13.89 11.83
CA VAL A 84 -0.95 -13.00 10.78
C VAL A 84 0.47 -12.58 11.12
N THR A 85 0.75 -12.22 12.37
CA THR A 85 2.11 -11.86 12.82
C THR A 85 3.10 -13.02 12.64
N VAL A 86 2.70 -14.24 12.99
CA VAL A 86 3.53 -15.44 12.80
C VAL A 86 3.72 -15.74 11.31
N LEU A 87 2.68 -15.62 10.48
CA LEU A 87 2.79 -15.82 9.04
C LEU A 87 3.73 -14.80 8.38
N GLN A 88 3.70 -13.54 8.82
CA GLN A 88 4.66 -12.53 8.37
C GLN A 88 6.09 -12.92 8.76
N ALA A 89 6.32 -13.41 9.98
CA ALA A 89 7.64 -13.89 10.40
C ALA A 89 8.09 -15.11 9.56
N LEU A 90 7.17 -16.03 9.24
CA LEU A 90 7.45 -17.20 8.40
C LEU A 90 7.80 -16.81 6.95
N ALA A 91 7.27 -15.73 6.42
CA ALA A 91 7.70 -15.20 5.11
C ALA A 91 9.19 -14.82 5.12
N TRP A 92 9.68 -14.18 6.19
CA TRP A 92 11.11 -13.91 6.39
C TRP A 92 11.93 -15.19 6.48
N VAL A 93 11.44 -16.20 7.22
CA VAL A 93 12.10 -17.52 7.32
C VAL A 93 12.24 -18.14 5.95
N LEU A 94 11.15 -18.20 5.18
CA LEU A 94 11.12 -18.79 3.85
C LEU A 94 12.13 -18.10 2.91
N VAL A 95 12.03 -16.77 2.80
CA VAL A 95 12.85 -16.01 1.85
C VAL A 95 14.33 -16.05 2.24
N VAL A 96 14.67 -15.78 3.51
CA VAL A 96 16.06 -15.78 3.98
C VAL A 96 16.65 -17.19 3.94
N GLY A 97 15.90 -18.21 4.36
CA GLY A 97 16.34 -19.60 4.36
C GLY A 97 16.63 -20.13 2.96
N LEU A 98 15.74 -19.90 2.00
CA LEU A 98 15.91 -20.31 0.61
C LEU A 98 17.00 -19.50 -0.10
N ALA A 99 17.03 -18.18 0.07
CA ALA A 99 18.07 -17.33 -0.50
C ALA A 99 19.46 -17.74 0.01
N ARG A 100 19.59 -17.95 1.33
CA ARG A 100 20.83 -18.50 1.92
C ARG A 100 21.23 -19.83 1.29
N ARG A 101 20.25 -20.75 1.12
CA ARG A 101 20.54 -22.06 0.54
C ARG A 101 21.16 -21.94 -0.84
N VAL A 102 20.60 -21.09 -1.69
CA VAL A 102 21.14 -20.80 -3.03
C VAL A 102 22.52 -20.15 -2.93
N MET A 103 22.64 -19.11 -2.13
CA MET A 103 23.88 -18.34 -1.98
C MET A 103 25.04 -19.18 -1.46
N VAL A 104 24.81 -20.10 -0.53
CA VAL A 104 25.89 -20.93 0.07
C VAL A 104 26.29 -22.12 -0.83
N ARG A 105 25.38 -22.60 -1.71
CA ARG A 105 25.59 -23.78 -2.54
C ARG A 105 26.34 -23.52 -3.84
N SER A 106 26.43 -22.29 -4.28
CA SER A 106 27.11 -21.92 -5.52
C SER A 106 28.16 -20.85 -5.27
N ALA A 107 29.32 -20.99 -5.92
CA ALA A 107 30.36 -19.96 -5.91
C ALA A 107 30.02 -18.73 -6.76
N SER A 108 29.01 -18.82 -7.64
CA SER A 108 28.60 -17.72 -8.50
C SER A 108 28.18 -16.49 -7.70
N ALA A 109 28.68 -15.32 -8.08
CA ALA A 109 28.26 -14.05 -7.49
C ALA A 109 26.81 -13.70 -7.80
N TRP A 110 26.25 -14.22 -8.91
CA TRP A 110 24.87 -13.98 -9.33
C TRP A 110 23.83 -14.66 -8.43
N THR A 111 24.27 -15.50 -7.47
CA THR A 111 23.38 -15.99 -6.41
C THR A 111 22.79 -14.86 -5.53
N VAL A 112 23.34 -13.66 -5.61
CA VAL A 112 22.75 -12.43 -5.03
C VAL A 112 21.31 -12.22 -5.46
N LEU A 113 20.93 -12.66 -6.66
CA LEU A 113 19.56 -12.54 -7.19
C LEU A 113 18.54 -13.43 -6.46
N ALA A 114 18.98 -14.40 -5.66
CA ALA A 114 18.08 -15.29 -4.94
C ALA A 114 17.12 -14.52 -4.00
N TYR A 115 17.64 -13.57 -3.26
CA TYR A 115 16.86 -12.83 -2.28
C TYR A 115 15.81 -11.90 -2.93
N PRO A 116 16.14 -11.03 -3.90
CA PRO A 116 15.15 -10.20 -4.57
C PRO A 116 14.11 -10.99 -5.36
N LEU A 117 14.49 -12.08 -6.05
CA LEU A 117 13.55 -12.91 -6.78
C LEU A 117 12.53 -13.58 -5.85
N LEU A 118 12.96 -14.06 -4.69
CA LEU A 118 12.08 -14.67 -3.69
C LEU A 118 11.13 -13.65 -3.06
N TRP A 119 11.61 -12.44 -2.74
CA TRP A 119 10.71 -11.40 -2.24
C TRP A 119 9.68 -10.95 -3.29
N CYS A 120 10.10 -10.78 -4.56
CA CYS A 120 9.16 -10.50 -5.63
C CYS A 120 8.11 -11.61 -5.80
N ALA A 121 8.53 -12.88 -5.68
CA ALA A 121 7.60 -14.00 -5.74
C ALA A 121 6.56 -13.94 -4.60
N VAL A 122 6.99 -13.69 -3.37
CA VAL A 122 6.10 -13.54 -2.21
C VAL A 122 5.15 -12.36 -2.41
N ASP A 123 5.66 -11.19 -2.80
CA ASP A 123 4.86 -9.98 -3.01
C ASP A 123 3.80 -10.18 -4.11
N THR A 124 4.21 -10.79 -5.24
CA THR A 124 3.32 -11.05 -6.39
C THR A 124 2.25 -12.07 -6.06
N LEU A 125 2.59 -13.15 -5.37
CA LEU A 125 1.63 -14.17 -4.95
C LEU A 125 0.62 -13.59 -3.94
N LEU A 126 1.08 -12.78 -2.98
CA LEU A 126 0.18 -12.11 -2.03
C LEU A 126 -0.73 -11.12 -2.76
N ALA A 127 -0.19 -10.30 -3.67
CA ALA A 127 -1.00 -9.35 -4.44
C ALA A 127 -2.12 -10.01 -5.25
N GLY A 128 -1.87 -11.21 -5.77
CA GLY A 128 -2.84 -11.94 -6.62
C GLY A 128 -3.77 -12.89 -5.86
N LEU A 129 -3.37 -13.41 -4.71
CA LEU A 129 -4.07 -14.52 -4.04
C LEU A 129 -4.62 -14.16 -2.65
N HIS A 130 -4.05 -13.15 -1.98
CA HIS A 130 -4.47 -12.82 -0.62
C HIS A 130 -5.65 -11.85 -0.61
N PRO A 131 -6.68 -12.05 0.26
CA PRO A 131 -7.89 -11.22 0.31
C PRO A 131 -7.64 -9.78 0.75
N ASP A 132 -6.45 -9.46 1.24
CA ASP A 132 -6.01 -8.12 1.60
C ASP A 132 -4.88 -7.62 0.67
N ALA A 133 -4.74 -8.23 -0.50
CA ALA A 133 -3.67 -7.98 -1.47
C ALA A 133 -2.27 -8.12 -0.83
N ASN A 134 -1.29 -7.36 -1.30
CA ASN A 134 0.06 -7.33 -0.73
C ASN A 134 0.21 -6.28 0.39
N TRP A 135 -0.78 -6.19 1.30
CA TRP A 135 -0.62 -5.39 2.52
C TRP A 135 0.69 -5.75 3.23
N GLY A 136 1.50 -4.76 3.56
CA GLY A 136 2.82 -5.00 4.13
C GLY A 136 3.93 -5.26 3.10
N SER A 137 3.68 -5.03 1.80
CA SER A 137 4.72 -5.04 0.77
C SER A 137 5.89 -4.14 1.14
N LEU A 138 7.11 -4.62 0.89
CA LEU A 138 8.34 -3.84 1.10
C LEU A 138 8.33 -2.52 0.30
N ALA A 139 7.63 -2.49 -0.84
CA ALA A 139 7.52 -1.30 -1.68
C ALA A 139 6.90 -0.10 -0.95
N TYR A 140 5.93 -0.32 -0.07
CA TYR A 140 5.23 0.76 0.64
C TYR A 140 6.13 1.50 1.63
N SER A 141 7.25 0.90 2.04
CA SER A 141 8.28 1.58 2.84
C SER A 141 8.83 2.84 2.16
N GLN A 142 8.76 2.90 0.83
CA GLN A 142 9.31 4.01 0.04
C GLN A 142 8.31 5.14 -0.21
N ALA A 143 7.09 5.06 0.30
CA ALA A 143 6.05 6.06 0.06
C ALA A 143 6.42 7.48 0.52
N GLY A 144 7.36 7.61 1.45
CA GLY A 144 7.96 8.89 1.86
C GLY A 144 9.08 9.41 0.95
N PHE A 145 9.50 8.66 -0.09
CA PHE A 145 10.57 9.04 -1.00
C PHE A 145 10.16 8.90 -2.46
N LEU A 146 9.54 9.94 -2.99
CA LEU A 146 8.90 9.95 -4.31
C LEU A 146 9.80 9.49 -5.47
N PRO A 147 11.11 9.83 -5.53
CA PRO A 147 11.95 9.35 -6.63
C PRO A 147 12.03 7.82 -6.72
N ALA A 148 12.04 7.11 -5.60
CA ALA A 148 12.07 5.65 -5.60
C ALA A 148 10.74 5.06 -6.09
N VAL A 149 9.59 5.62 -5.68
CA VAL A 149 8.28 5.06 -6.02
C VAL A 149 7.88 5.27 -7.48
N GLN A 150 8.57 6.15 -8.24
CA GLN A 150 8.24 6.33 -9.65
C GLN A 150 8.43 5.06 -10.50
N VAL A 151 9.29 4.13 -10.06
CA VAL A 151 9.49 2.84 -10.75
C VAL A 151 8.20 1.98 -10.76
N LEU A 152 7.25 2.26 -9.86
CA LEU A 152 5.94 1.62 -9.85
C LEU A 152 5.20 1.82 -11.18
N ALA A 153 5.38 2.97 -11.83
CA ALA A 153 4.80 3.25 -13.14
C ALA A 153 5.38 2.37 -14.27
N LEU A 154 6.52 1.72 -14.06
CA LEU A 154 7.14 0.80 -15.00
C LEU A 154 6.82 -0.66 -14.67
N LEU A 155 7.05 -1.08 -13.42
CA LEU A 155 7.13 -2.50 -13.03
C LEU A 155 6.22 -2.87 -11.84
N GLY A 156 5.37 -1.94 -11.37
CA GLY A 156 4.54 -2.13 -10.19
C GLY A 156 5.36 -2.28 -8.90
N THR A 157 4.71 -2.74 -7.83
CA THR A 157 5.37 -2.97 -6.53
C THR A 157 6.54 -3.94 -6.65
N ALA A 158 6.42 -4.98 -7.49
CA ALA A 158 7.48 -5.99 -7.69
C ALA A 158 8.81 -5.38 -8.16
N GLY A 159 8.77 -4.35 -9.02
CA GLY A 159 9.98 -3.64 -9.46
C GLY A 159 10.72 -2.97 -8.31
N LEU A 160 9.99 -2.28 -7.44
CA LEU A 160 10.57 -1.61 -6.29
C LEU A 160 11.05 -2.62 -5.22
N VAL A 161 10.29 -3.69 -4.97
CA VAL A 161 10.69 -4.80 -4.09
C VAL A 161 11.98 -5.45 -4.58
N PHE A 162 12.14 -5.63 -5.90
CA PHE A 162 13.37 -6.18 -6.48
C PHE A 162 14.58 -5.30 -6.16
N VAL A 163 14.50 -3.99 -6.43
CA VAL A 163 15.62 -3.06 -6.21
C VAL A 163 15.96 -2.94 -4.72
N LEU A 164 14.94 -2.79 -3.85
CA LEU A 164 15.10 -2.75 -2.40
C LEU A 164 15.77 -4.00 -1.83
N SER A 165 15.44 -5.17 -2.37
CA SER A 165 15.96 -6.45 -1.87
C SER A 165 17.34 -6.78 -2.45
N LEU A 166 17.66 -6.27 -3.64
CA LEU A 166 18.97 -6.52 -4.28
C LEU A 166 20.12 -5.87 -3.51
N VAL A 167 19.92 -4.66 -2.99
CA VAL A 167 20.94 -3.90 -2.26
C VAL A 167 21.45 -4.67 -1.02
N PRO A 168 20.58 -5.05 -0.06
CA PRO A 168 21.04 -5.77 1.13
C PRO A 168 21.65 -7.14 0.81
N ALA A 169 21.17 -7.82 -0.26
CA ALA A 169 21.74 -9.06 -0.72
C ALA A 169 23.19 -8.90 -1.25
N ALA A 170 23.42 -7.84 -2.05
CA ALA A 170 24.73 -7.52 -2.57
C ALA A 170 25.73 -7.15 -1.45
N ILE A 171 25.29 -6.33 -0.49
CA ILE A 171 26.10 -5.92 0.66
C ILE A 171 26.44 -7.14 1.51
N ALA A 172 25.44 -7.95 1.89
CA ALA A 172 25.67 -9.13 2.74
C ALA A 172 26.61 -10.14 2.11
N LEU A 173 26.43 -10.42 0.81
CA LEU A 173 27.31 -11.34 0.08
C LEU A 173 28.73 -10.77 -0.04
N GLY A 174 28.87 -9.45 -0.25
CA GLY A 174 30.16 -8.75 -0.27
C GLY A 174 30.91 -8.82 1.08
N VAL A 175 30.19 -8.67 2.18
CA VAL A 175 30.76 -8.82 3.54
C VAL A 175 31.23 -10.24 3.82
N VAL A 176 30.52 -11.26 3.30
CA VAL A 176 30.83 -12.67 3.59
C VAL A 176 31.89 -13.24 2.64
N ARG A 177 31.86 -12.89 1.35
CA ARG A 177 32.75 -13.43 0.31
C ARG A 177 33.89 -12.50 -0.09
N GLY A 178 33.87 -11.27 0.38
CA GLY A 178 34.77 -10.20 -0.06
C GLY A 178 34.23 -9.47 -1.31
N TRP A 179 34.46 -8.16 -1.35
CA TRP A 179 33.92 -7.27 -2.40
C TRP A 179 34.43 -7.61 -3.79
N ARG A 180 35.66 -8.13 -3.92
CA ARG A 180 36.22 -8.54 -5.22
C ARG A 180 35.40 -9.65 -5.86
N ALA A 181 34.86 -10.59 -5.07
CA ALA A 181 34.06 -11.70 -5.58
C ALA A 181 32.68 -11.27 -6.09
N VAL A 182 32.12 -10.17 -5.58
CA VAL A 182 30.77 -9.69 -5.90
C VAL A 182 30.74 -8.34 -6.63
N ARG A 183 31.91 -7.86 -7.09
CA ARG A 183 32.03 -6.52 -7.70
C ARG A 183 31.05 -6.27 -8.85
N VAL A 184 30.87 -7.24 -9.74
CA VAL A 184 29.98 -7.07 -10.90
C VAL A 184 28.50 -6.95 -10.47
N PRO A 185 27.90 -7.92 -9.74
CA PRO A 185 26.52 -7.75 -9.30
C PRO A 185 26.34 -6.57 -8.33
N GLY A 186 27.37 -6.20 -7.54
CA GLY A 186 27.34 -5.00 -6.71
C GLY A 186 27.29 -3.70 -7.52
N LEU A 187 28.08 -3.59 -8.59
CA LEU A 187 28.01 -2.46 -9.51
C LEU A 187 26.67 -2.41 -10.27
N CYS A 188 26.16 -3.58 -10.68
CA CYS A 188 24.81 -3.66 -11.30
C CYS A 188 23.73 -3.21 -10.32
N ALA A 189 23.79 -3.58 -9.05
CA ALA A 189 22.86 -3.12 -8.02
C ALA A 189 22.93 -1.59 -7.86
N LEU A 190 24.14 -1.04 -7.75
CA LEU A 190 24.35 0.42 -7.66
C LEU A 190 23.80 1.14 -8.89
N ALA A 191 24.10 0.64 -10.10
CA ALA A 191 23.61 1.21 -11.34
C ALA A 191 22.08 1.16 -11.43
N LEU A 192 21.45 0.07 -10.95
CA LEU A 192 20.00 -0.07 -10.94
C LEU A 192 19.35 0.91 -9.94
N VAL A 193 19.94 1.12 -8.77
CA VAL A 193 19.48 2.14 -7.79
C VAL A 193 19.61 3.54 -8.40
N ALA A 194 20.76 3.85 -9.02
CA ALA A 194 20.97 5.14 -9.67
C ALA A 194 19.97 5.36 -10.83
N ALA A 195 19.72 4.33 -11.63
CA ALA A 195 18.72 4.38 -12.72
C ALA A 195 17.29 4.56 -12.16
N THR A 196 16.95 3.87 -11.07
CA THR A 196 15.64 4.01 -10.40
C THR A 196 15.42 5.45 -9.91
N PHE A 197 16.39 6.03 -9.22
CA PHE A 197 16.27 7.40 -8.73
C PHE A 197 16.35 8.43 -9.85
N GLY A 198 17.26 8.23 -10.82
CA GLY A 198 17.38 9.08 -12.00
C GLY A 198 16.08 9.12 -12.81
N PHE A 199 15.48 7.96 -13.07
CA PHE A 199 14.15 7.87 -13.68
C PHE A 199 13.09 8.60 -12.85
N GLY A 200 13.11 8.42 -11.54
CA GLY A 200 12.16 9.08 -10.65
C GLY A 200 12.25 10.59 -10.70
N TYR A 201 13.44 11.15 -10.62
CA TYR A 201 13.65 12.59 -10.75
C TYR A 201 13.26 13.10 -12.13
N ALA A 202 13.61 12.39 -13.20
CA ALA A 202 13.29 12.77 -14.58
C ALA A 202 11.79 12.70 -14.90
N ARG A 203 11.06 11.72 -14.29
CA ARG A 203 9.62 11.55 -14.50
C ARG A 203 8.79 12.65 -13.84
N MET A 204 9.22 13.13 -12.69
CA MET A 204 8.46 14.12 -11.92
C MET A 204 8.67 15.53 -12.49
N PRO A 205 7.61 16.30 -12.83
CA PRO A 205 7.74 17.70 -13.20
C PRO A 205 8.32 18.50 -12.03
N ALA A 206 9.06 19.58 -12.33
CA ALA A 206 9.77 20.38 -11.33
C ALA A 206 8.83 21.01 -10.29
N ALA A 207 7.61 21.39 -10.68
CA ALA A 207 6.60 21.93 -9.80
C ALA A 207 5.23 21.34 -10.12
N ALA A 208 4.35 21.28 -9.13
CA ALA A 208 2.93 21.04 -9.37
C ALA A 208 2.35 22.27 -10.09
N PRO A 209 1.44 22.10 -11.09
CA PRO A 209 0.77 23.21 -11.72
C PRO A 209 0.07 24.08 -10.67
N ALA A 210 0.22 25.41 -10.78
CA ALA A 210 -0.42 26.35 -9.84
C ALA A 210 -1.95 26.45 -10.01
N GLN A 211 -2.48 25.96 -11.12
CA GLN A 211 -3.91 25.96 -11.43
C GLN A 211 -4.46 24.54 -11.47
N GLY A 212 -5.67 24.34 -10.96
CA GLY A 212 -6.31 23.05 -10.93
C GLY A 212 -7.79 23.15 -10.60
N THR A 213 -8.48 22.01 -10.64
CA THR A 213 -9.89 21.94 -10.22
C THR A 213 -9.95 22.06 -8.68
N PRO A 214 -10.66 23.06 -8.14
CA PRO A 214 -10.84 23.16 -6.69
C PRO A 214 -11.66 21.97 -6.19
N VAL A 215 -11.05 21.16 -5.30
CA VAL A 215 -11.68 20.01 -4.65
C VAL A 215 -11.74 20.25 -3.15
N GLY A 216 -12.90 19.97 -2.57
CA GLY A 216 -13.14 20.03 -1.14
C GLY A 216 -13.26 18.63 -0.55
N LEU A 217 -12.76 18.44 0.66
CA LEU A 217 -12.95 17.23 1.44
C LEU A 217 -13.51 17.65 2.80
N ALA A 218 -14.49 16.89 3.31
CA ALA A 218 -15.01 17.13 4.66
C ALA A 218 -15.28 15.79 5.34
N VAL A 219 -14.79 15.65 6.56
CA VAL A 219 -14.88 14.42 7.34
C VAL A 219 -15.23 14.73 8.79
N ILE A 220 -16.12 13.93 9.35
CA ILE A 220 -16.46 13.88 10.76
C ILE A 220 -16.25 12.43 11.21
N ASP A 221 -15.46 12.22 12.26
CA ASP A 221 -15.11 10.87 12.74
C ASP A 221 -16.30 10.17 13.44
N ASP A 222 -17.32 10.95 13.86
CA ASP A 222 -18.52 10.40 14.46
C ASP A 222 -19.34 9.55 13.47
N PHE A 223 -19.49 8.28 13.78
CA PHE A 223 -20.27 7.33 12.97
C PHE A 223 -21.75 7.35 13.35
N ILE A 224 -22.63 7.41 12.35
CA ILE A 224 -24.06 7.27 12.54
C ILE A 224 -24.43 5.79 12.55
N GLY A 225 -24.32 5.18 13.74
CA GLY A 225 -24.73 3.78 13.99
C GLY A 225 -26.15 3.67 14.54
N PRO A 226 -26.68 2.43 14.71
CA PRO A 226 -28.06 2.16 15.15
C PRO A 226 -28.40 2.70 16.54
N ARG A 227 -27.39 3.00 17.36
CA ARG A 227 -27.57 3.45 18.75
C ARG A 227 -27.37 4.97 18.92
N VAL A 228 -27.07 5.69 17.84
CA VAL A 228 -26.84 7.14 17.89
C VAL A 228 -28.20 7.84 18.05
N PRO A 229 -28.37 8.74 19.03
CA PRO A 229 -29.63 9.46 19.23
C PRO A 229 -30.02 10.29 18.01
N PRO A 230 -31.32 10.37 17.63
CA PRO A 230 -31.79 11.11 16.46
C PRO A 230 -31.30 12.57 16.40
N ALA A 231 -31.24 13.26 17.54
CA ALA A 231 -30.71 14.63 17.61
C ALA A 231 -29.22 14.73 17.25
N GLN A 232 -28.44 13.73 17.59
CA GLN A 232 -27.01 13.66 17.21
C GLN A 232 -26.87 13.31 15.71
N VAL A 233 -27.66 12.37 15.22
CA VAL A 233 -27.74 12.06 13.79
C VAL A 233 -27.98 13.31 12.96
N GLU A 234 -29.01 14.11 13.35
CA GLU A 234 -29.33 15.34 12.65
C GLU A 234 -28.21 16.38 12.74
N ARG A 235 -27.55 16.51 13.89
CA ARG A 235 -26.39 17.40 14.05
C ARG A 235 -25.24 17.01 13.13
N ILE A 236 -24.95 15.72 12.97
CA ILE A 236 -23.88 15.23 12.08
C ILE A 236 -24.23 15.56 10.62
N TRP A 237 -25.44 15.23 10.16
CA TRP A 237 -25.87 15.56 8.80
C TRP A 237 -25.88 17.06 8.53
N ALA A 238 -26.42 17.86 9.44
CA ALA A 238 -26.41 19.32 9.32
C ALA A 238 -25.00 19.89 9.28
N GLN A 239 -24.04 19.26 9.99
CA GLN A 239 -22.64 19.68 9.97
C GLN A 239 -21.98 19.33 8.63
N TYR A 240 -22.26 18.15 8.05
CA TYR A 240 -21.79 17.84 6.69
C TYR A 240 -22.34 18.83 5.66
N GLU A 241 -23.62 19.21 5.74
CA GLU A 241 -24.20 20.22 4.85
C GLU A 241 -23.46 21.56 4.98
N ARG A 242 -23.25 22.05 6.21
CA ARG A 242 -22.48 23.30 6.44
C ARG A 242 -21.07 23.23 5.88
N HIS A 243 -20.39 22.06 5.99
CA HIS A 243 -19.07 21.88 5.42
C HIS A 243 -19.09 21.94 3.90
N VAL A 244 -20.04 21.26 3.24
CA VAL A 244 -20.20 21.29 1.79
C VAL A 244 -20.51 22.72 1.31
N GLU A 245 -21.44 23.43 1.97
CA GLU A 245 -21.78 24.83 1.66
C GLU A 245 -20.56 25.75 1.82
N THR A 246 -19.81 25.59 2.91
CA THR A 246 -18.58 26.37 3.17
C THR A 246 -17.52 26.11 2.10
N LEU A 247 -17.29 24.85 1.73
CA LEU A 247 -16.32 24.48 0.70
C LEU A 247 -16.76 25.01 -0.67
N ALA A 248 -18.03 24.88 -1.03
CA ALA A 248 -18.58 25.38 -2.28
C ALA A 248 -18.49 26.92 -2.34
N ALA A 249 -18.84 27.64 -1.26
CA ALA A 249 -18.68 29.10 -1.17
C ALA A 249 -17.21 29.54 -1.32
N ARG A 250 -16.25 28.67 -0.94
CA ARG A 250 -14.80 28.89 -1.16
C ARG A 250 -14.33 28.43 -2.54
N GLY A 251 -15.24 28.03 -3.43
CA GLY A 251 -14.98 27.70 -4.82
C GLY A 251 -14.78 26.21 -5.12
N ALA A 252 -14.99 25.30 -4.16
CA ALA A 252 -14.91 23.86 -4.43
C ALA A 252 -15.97 23.47 -5.48
N ARG A 253 -15.51 22.82 -6.56
CA ARG A 253 -16.37 22.28 -7.63
C ARG A 253 -16.73 20.81 -7.40
N ILE A 254 -15.93 20.11 -6.66
CA ILE A 254 -16.14 18.71 -6.27
C ILE A 254 -15.92 18.65 -4.77
N VAL A 255 -16.85 18.04 -4.03
CA VAL A 255 -16.68 17.78 -2.60
C VAL A 255 -16.79 16.28 -2.36
N VAL A 256 -15.84 15.74 -1.57
CA VAL A 256 -15.78 14.31 -1.20
C VAL A 256 -15.97 14.19 0.31
N LEU A 257 -16.94 13.38 0.70
CA LEU A 257 -17.22 12.98 2.08
C LEU A 257 -16.77 11.54 2.33
N PRO A 258 -16.63 11.08 3.59
CA PRO A 258 -16.06 9.78 3.90
C PRO A 258 -16.98 8.60 3.57
N GLU A 259 -16.42 7.41 3.73
CA GLU A 259 -17.10 6.12 3.59
C GLU A 259 -18.11 5.87 4.71
N LYS A 260 -19.25 5.26 4.34
CA LYS A 260 -20.29 4.79 5.28
C LYS A 260 -20.58 5.80 6.40
N ILE A 261 -20.93 7.03 6.04
CA ILE A 261 -21.36 8.04 7.04
C ILE A 261 -22.45 7.46 7.94
N ALA A 262 -23.36 6.68 7.35
CA ALA A 262 -24.38 5.91 8.04
C ALA A 262 -24.64 4.59 7.32
N VAL A 263 -25.21 3.61 8.03
CA VAL A 263 -25.86 2.44 7.43
C VAL A 263 -27.35 2.62 7.59
N LEU A 264 -28.08 2.67 6.48
CA LEU A 264 -29.45 3.12 6.37
C LEU A 264 -30.35 1.99 5.82
N ASP A 265 -31.59 1.93 6.30
CA ASP A 265 -32.64 1.21 5.60
C ASP A 265 -33.07 1.93 4.30
N PRO A 266 -33.84 1.29 3.39
CA PRO A 266 -34.21 1.91 2.11
C PRO A 266 -35.01 3.22 2.23
N LEU A 267 -35.83 3.40 3.26
CA LEU A 267 -36.61 4.61 3.47
C LEU A 267 -35.73 5.76 3.95
N GLN A 268 -34.84 5.48 4.88
CA GLN A 268 -33.82 6.43 5.34
C GLN A 268 -32.88 6.81 4.18
N ALA A 269 -32.43 5.82 3.39
CA ALA A 269 -31.58 6.05 2.23
C ALA A 269 -32.24 6.99 1.22
N ALA A 270 -33.51 6.78 0.89
CA ALA A 270 -34.29 7.68 0.00
C ALA A 270 -34.43 9.12 0.57
N ARG A 271 -34.50 9.26 1.91
CA ARG A 271 -34.55 10.59 2.56
C ARG A 271 -33.18 11.29 2.44
N ILE A 272 -32.11 10.59 2.73
CA ILE A 272 -30.72 11.13 2.63
C ILE A 272 -30.38 11.44 1.18
N GLU A 273 -30.82 10.61 0.23
CA GLU A 273 -30.61 10.85 -1.20
C GLU A 273 -31.24 12.19 -1.61
N ARG A 274 -32.53 12.45 -1.27
CA ARG A 274 -33.19 13.74 -1.56
C ARG A 274 -32.45 14.92 -0.89
N ARG A 275 -31.97 14.74 0.35
CA ARG A 275 -31.24 15.77 1.09
C ARG A 275 -29.92 16.12 0.41
N MET A 276 -29.12 15.11 -0.02
CA MET A 276 -27.86 15.32 -0.71
C MET A 276 -28.05 15.83 -2.14
N SER A 277 -29.10 15.39 -2.82
CA SER A 277 -29.53 15.94 -4.10
C SER A 277 -29.81 17.44 -4.02
N ALA A 278 -30.63 17.87 -3.06
CA ALA A 278 -30.90 19.28 -2.81
C ALA A 278 -29.64 20.07 -2.43
N LEU A 279 -28.71 19.47 -1.65
CA LEU A 279 -27.45 20.09 -1.29
C LEU A 279 -26.56 20.33 -2.51
N ALA A 280 -26.40 19.32 -3.36
CA ALA A 280 -25.62 19.45 -4.60
C ALA A 280 -26.19 20.51 -5.53
N ALA A 281 -27.52 20.55 -5.67
CA ALA A 281 -28.24 21.56 -6.50
C ALA A 281 -28.06 22.99 -5.97
N ARG A 282 -28.22 23.23 -4.67
CA ARG A 282 -28.06 24.59 -4.11
C ARG A 282 -26.61 25.07 -4.04
N THR A 283 -25.62 24.14 -3.92
CA THR A 283 -24.19 24.47 -3.90
C THR A 283 -23.56 24.49 -5.28
N GLN A 284 -24.24 24.00 -6.31
CA GLN A 284 -23.72 23.85 -7.68
C GLN A 284 -22.39 23.10 -7.75
N ALA A 285 -22.17 22.17 -6.80
CA ALA A 285 -20.97 21.35 -6.70
C ALA A 285 -21.28 19.87 -6.93
N TRP A 286 -20.35 19.15 -7.52
CA TRP A 286 -20.36 17.70 -7.51
C TRP A 286 -20.15 17.21 -6.08
N LEU A 287 -20.94 16.25 -5.62
CA LEU A 287 -20.87 15.73 -4.25
C LEU A 287 -20.72 14.21 -4.26
N ALA A 288 -19.56 13.73 -3.83
CA ALA A 288 -19.30 12.29 -3.63
C ALA A 288 -19.39 11.95 -2.13
N LEU A 289 -20.12 10.89 -1.77
CA LEU A 289 -20.22 10.44 -0.37
C LEU A 289 -20.39 8.94 -0.26
N GLY A 290 -19.87 8.37 0.83
CA GLY A 290 -20.03 6.97 1.18
C GLY A 290 -21.25 6.71 2.05
N ILE A 291 -22.05 5.71 1.69
CA ILE A 291 -23.26 5.30 2.41
C ILE A 291 -23.36 3.78 2.49
N GLY A 292 -23.75 3.24 3.63
CA GLY A 292 -24.17 1.85 3.77
C GLY A 292 -25.68 1.73 3.58
N ILE A 293 -26.12 0.68 2.92
CA ILE A 293 -27.55 0.32 2.83
C ILE A 293 -27.71 -1.10 3.35
N ASP A 294 -28.67 -1.29 4.25
CA ASP A 294 -29.14 -2.59 4.73
C ASP A 294 -30.63 -2.71 4.41
N ASP A 295 -30.99 -3.56 3.45
CA ASP A 295 -32.38 -3.77 3.07
C ASP A 295 -33.02 -4.99 3.75
N GLY A 296 -32.33 -5.53 4.77
CA GLY A 296 -32.74 -6.72 5.53
C GLY A 296 -32.43 -8.04 4.82
N ARG A 297 -31.98 -8.02 3.56
CA ARG A 297 -31.54 -9.17 2.78
C ARG A 297 -30.05 -9.09 2.47
N GLU A 298 -29.61 -7.91 2.11
CA GLU A 298 -28.23 -7.65 1.70
C GLU A 298 -27.74 -6.31 2.24
N LYS A 299 -26.48 -6.26 2.67
CA LYS A 299 -25.80 -5.00 3.03
C LYS A 299 -24.89 -4.58 1.89
N ARG A 300 -24.95 -3.30 1.51
CA ARG A 300 -24.16 -2.73 0.43
C ARG A 300 -23.41 -1.50 0.91
N ASN A 301 -22.13 -1.41 0.59
CA ASN A 301 -21.28 -0.25 0.85
C ASN A 301 -21.14 0.54 -0.47
N LEU A 302 -21.73 1.72 -0.54
CA LEU A 302 -21.89 2.49 -1.76
C LEU A 302 -21.18 3.84 -1.68
N ALA A 303 -20.65 4.30 -2.80
CA ALA A 303 -20.28 5.69 -3.03
C ALA A 303 -21.29 6.30 -4.02
N TRP A 304 -22.04 7.29 -3.57
CA TRP A 304 -22.94 8.07 -4.40
C TRP A 304 -22.22 9.30 -4.94
N LEU A 305 -22.49 9.65 -6.19
CA LEU A 305 -22.06 10.89 -6.80
C LEU A 305 -23.28 11.69 -7.30
N PHE A 306 -23.44 12.89 -6.80
CA PHE A 306 -24.47 13.83 -7.22
C PHE A 306 -23.87 14.91 -8.12
N ALA A 307 -24.55 15.20 -9.23
CA ALA A 307 -24.21 16.29 -10.13
C ALA A 307 -24.71 17.63 -9.59
N PRO A 308 -24.25 18.79 -10.12
CA PRO A 308 -24.69 20.12 -9.71
C PRO A 308 -26.17 20.42 -9.95
N ASP A 309 -26.83 19.63 -10.78
CA ASP A 309 -28.31 19.72 -10.99
C ASP A 309 -29.11 18.93 -9.92
N GLY A 310 -28.40 18.28 -8.99
CA GLY A 310 -28.99 17.46 -7.94
C GLY A 310 -29.25 16.01 -8.35
N ARG A 311 -29.06 15.62 -9.60
CA ARG A 311 -29.23 14.23 -10.05
C ARG A 311 -28.15 13.33 -9.44
N ARG A 312 -28.55 12.18 -8.89
CA ARG A 312 -27.57 11.13 -8.56
C ARG A 312 -27.05 10.52 -9.86
N ASP A 313 -25.82 10.84 -10.21
CA ASP A 313 -25.20 10.48 -11.49
C ASP A 313 -24.49 9.13 -11.45
N ALA A 314 -24.00 8.70 -10.27
CA ALA A 314 -23.41 7.38 -10.08
C ALA A 314 -23.73 6.80 -8.70
N SER A 315 -23.66 5.46 -8.63
CA SER A 315 -23.78 4.68 -7.39
C SER A 315 -22.82 3.48 -7.47
N TYR A 316 -21.57 3.73 -7.11
CA TYR A 316 -20.53 2.70 -7.09
C TYR A 316 -20.68 1.81 -5.86
N GLN A 317 -20.56 0.48 -6.00
CA GLN A 317 -20.54 -0.48 -4.91
C GLN A 317 -19.12 -0.98 -4.68
N LYS A 318 -18.67 -0.96 -3.43
CA LYS A 318 -17.34 -1.41 -3.01
C LYS A 318 -17.07 -2.84 -3.45
N HIS A 319 -15.89 -3.09 -4.03
CA HIS A 319 -15.51 -4.43 -4.49
C HIS A 319 -14.84 -5.26 -3.39
N HIS A 320 -13.97 -4.64 -2.58
CA HIS A 320 -13.11 -5.33 -1.64
C HIS A 320 -13.45 -4.95 -0.19
N MET A 321 -14.07 -5.88 0.53
CA MET A 321 -14.48 -5.66 1.91
C MET A 321 -13.31 -5.70 2.88
N ALA A 322 -13.26 -4.76 3.84
CA ALA A 322 -12.35 -4.83 4.97
C ALA A 322 -12.76 -5.98 5.92
N PRO A 323 -11.85 -6.49 6.77
CA PRO A 323 -12.19 -7.58 7.68
C PRO A 323 -13.46 -7.37 8.52
N PRO A 324 -13.78 -6.17 9.02
CA PRO A 324 -15.03 -5.91 9.73
C PRO A 324 -16.28 -5.83 8.84
N GLU A 325 -16.12 -5.84 7.51
CA GLU A 325 -17.20 -5.61 6.53
C GLU A 325 -17.62 -6.86 5.76
N ARG A 326 -17.23 -8.04 6.19
CA ARG A 326 -17.46 -9.30 5.45
C ARG A 326 -18.93 -9.62 5.22
N GLU A 327 -19.83 -8.97 5.95
CA GLU A 327 -21.29 -9.10 5.77
C GLU A 327 -21.83 -8.24 4.60
N PHE A 328 -21.02 -7.33 4.02
CA PHE A 328 -21.43 -6.52 2.89
C PHE A 328 -21.15 -7.25 1.57
N ALA A 329 -22.10 -7.16 0.64
CA ALA A 329 -21.96 -7.76 -0.68
C ALA A 329 -20.97 -6.97 -1.55
N PRO A 330 -20.07 -7.65 -2.28
CA PRO A 330 -19.12 -7.00 -3.17
C PRO A 330 -19.79 -6.50 -4.45
N GLY A 331 -19.34 -5.33 -4.95
CA GLY A 331 -19.67 -4.83 -6.28
C GLY A 331 -18.80 -5.44 -7.38
N SER A 332 -19.12 -5.11 -8.64
CA SER A 332 -18.37 -5.60 -9.81
C SER A 332 -18.22 -4.54 -10.92
N SER A 333 -18.89 -3.40 -10.80
CA SER A 333 -18.86 -2.33 -11.81
C SER A 333 -17.78 -1.30 -11.52
N TYR A 334 -17.32 -0.63 -12.58
CA TYR A 334 -16.39 0.51 -12.50
C TYR A 334 -17.11 1.76 -12.97
N ASP A 335 -17.23 2.73 -12.09
CA ASP A 335 -17.90 3.99 -12.39
C ASP A 335 -16.89 5.09 -12.71
N LEU A 336 -17.05 5.73 -13.88
CA LEU A 336 -16.27 6.89 -14.31
C LEU A 336 -17.20 7.99 -14.83
N ARG A 337 -16.85 9.23 -14.54
CA ARG A 337 -17.60 10.43 -14.97
C ARG A 337 -16.66 11.51 -15.46
N ASP A 338 -17.04 12.12 -16.57
CA ASP A 338 -16.30 13.26 -17.10
C ASP A 338 -16.82 14.54 -16.41
N ILE A 339 -15.94 15.19 -15.65
CA ILE A 339 -16.25 16.43 -14.91
C ILE A 339 -15.23 17.49 -15.33
N GLY A 340 -15.66 18.52 -16.01
CA GLY A 340 -14.81 19.64 -16.40
C GLY A 340 -13.60 19.22 -17.26
N GLY A 341 -13.76 18.21 -18.12
CA GLY A 341 -12.72 17.71 -19.01
C GLY A 341 -11.74 16.70 -18.36
N THR A 342 -11.93 16.37 -17.09
CA THR A 342 -11.18 15.31 -16.40
C THR A 342 -12.10 14.13 -16.13
N ARG A 343 -11.63 12.92 -16.40
CA ARG A 343 -12.35 11.68 -16.10
C ARG A 343 -12.08 11.23 -14.68
N TYR A 344 -13.10 11.26 -13.82
CA TYR A 344 -13.02 10.83 -12.42
C TYR A 344 -13.57 9.42 -12.25
N GLY A 345 -12.80 8.56 -11.58
CA GLY A 345 -13.24 7.24 -11.13
C GLY A 345 -13.76 7.28 -9.69
N LEU A 346 -14.68 6.37 -9.36
CA LEU A 346 -15.17 6.15 -8.00
C LEU A 346 -14.61 4.87 -7.44
N ALA A 347 -14.09 4.90 -6.22
CA ALA A 347 -13.68 3.73 -5.45
C ALA A 347 -13.90 3.98 -3.97
N ILE A 348 -13.88 2.92 -3.15
CA ILE A 348 -14.07 3.04 -1.70
C ILE A 348 -12.89 2.41 -0.98
N CYS A 349 -12.15 3.22 -0.20
CA CYS A 349 -11.18 2.80 0.80
C CYS A 349 -10.26 1.65 0.32
N LYS A 350 -10.50 0.42 0.80
CA LYS A 350 -9.72 -0.79 0.54
C LYS A 350 -9.65 -1.18 -0.95
N ASP A 351 -10.55 -0.70 -1.81
CA ASP A 351 -10.43 -0.93 -3.25
C ASP A 351 -9.07 -0.43 -3.78
N MET A 352 -8.56 0.67 -3.22
CA MET A 352 -7.26 1.23 -3.59
C MET A 352 -6.05 0.47 -2.98
N HIS A 353 -6.28 -0.60 -2.24
CA HIS A 353 -5.20 -1.51 -1.86
C HIS A 353 -4.84 -2.49 -3.00
N PHE A 354 -5.75 -2.71 -3.93
CA PHE A 354 -5.59 -3.67 -5.02
C PHE A 354 -5.05 -3.00 -6.29
N ALA A 355 -3.89 -3.45 -6.74
CA ALA A 355 -3.28 -2.97 -7.96
C ALA A 355 -4.19 -3.19 -9.20
N ALA A 356 -4.97 -4.29 -9.21
CA ALA A 356 -5.93 -4.58 -10.25
C ALA A 356 -7.02 -3.49 -10.38
N MET A 357 -7.47 -2.92 -9.25
CA MET A 357 -8.41 -1.79 -9.26
C MET A 357 -7.77 -0.55 -9.87
N GLY A 358 -6.56 -0.19 -9.45
CA GLY A 358 -5.83 0.92 -10.05
C GLY A 358 -5.68 0.75 -11.56
N ARG A 359 -5.24 -0.43 -12.03
CA ARG A 359 -5.12 -0.73 -13.47
C ARG A 359 -6.45 -0.64 -14.22
N ALA A 360 -7.53 -1.14 -13.61
CA ALA A 360 -8.85 -1.08 -14.25
C ALA A 360 -9.31 0.36 -14.52
N TYR A 361 -9.02 1.29 -13.61
CA TYR A 361 -9.30 2.70 -13.80
C TYR A 361 -8.27 3.39 -14.72
N GLY A 362 -6.98 3.08 -14.59
CA GLY A 362 -5.93 3.63 -15.45
C GLY A 362 -6.12 3.26 -16.93
N THR A 363 -6.46 2.01 -17.24
CA THR A 363 -6.76 1.55 -18.62
C THR A 363 -8.02 2.19 -19.19
N ARG A 364 -8.96 2.61 -18.34
CA ARG A 364 -10.15 3.39 -18.71
C ARG A 364 -9.90 4.90 -18.72
N GLN A 365 -8.62 5.29 -18.64
CA GLN A 365 -8.18 6.68 -18.71
C GLN A 365 -8.75 7.58 -17.60
N ALA A 366 -8.86 7.08 -16.38
CA ALA A 366 -9.13 7.92 -15.24
C ALA A 366 -7.97 8.91 -15.06
N GLY A 367 -8.28 10.20 -14.97
CA GLY A 367 -7.33 11.26 -14.63
C GLY A 367 -7.22 11.45 -13.10
N ALA A 368 -8.32 11.20 -12.38
CA ALA A 368 -8.37 11.29 -10.93
C ALA A 368 -9.36 10.28 -10.34
N MET A 369 -9.19 9.96 -9.05
CA MET A 369 -10.08 9.11 -8.28
C MET A 369 -10.72 9.89 -7.14
N LEU A 370 -12.02 9.71 -6.93
CA LEU A 370 -12.75 10.16 -5.76
C LEU A 370 -12.96 8.97 -4.83
N VAL A 371 -12.38 9.03 -3.63
CA VAL A 371 -12.29 7.89 -2.73
C VAL A 371 -12.79 8.22 -1.33
N PRO A 372 -14.11 8.06 -1.07
CA PRO A 372 -14.61 7.93 0.28
C PRO A 372 -13.89 6.81 1.02
N ALA A 373 -13.42 7.05 2.24
CA ALA A 373 -12.65 6.06 2.99
C ALA A 373 -12.94 6.09 4.51
N TRP A 374 -12.55 5.00 5.17
CA TRP A 374 -12.55 4.87 6.62
C TRP A 374 -11.35 4.04 7.03
N ASP A 375 -10.41 4.65 7.73
CA ASP A 375 -9.21 4.00 8.27
C ASP A 375 -9.45 3.56 9.73
N PHE A 376 -8.41 3.07 10.38
CA PHE A 376 -8.46 2.64 11.79
C PHE A 376 -7.64 3.56 12.71
N GLY A 377 -7.39 4.79 12.29
CA GLY A 377 -6.61 5.79 13.01
C GLY A 377 -5.11 5.52 12.98
N ILE A 378 -4.69 4.39 13.52
CA ILE A 378 -3.28 4.00 13.61
C ILE A 378 -2.61 3.75 12.25
N ASP A 379 -3.37 3.34 11.23
CA ASP A 379 -2.89 3.09 9.88
C ASP A 379 -3.14 4.26 8.90
N ALA A 380 -3.67 5.37 9.38
CA ALA A 380 -4.08 6.52 8.56
C ALA A 380 -3.02 6.94 7.53
N TRP A 381 -1.76 7.09 7.96
CA TRP A 381 -0.65 7.43 7.07
C TRP A 381 -0.43 6.33 6.01
N TYR A 382 -0.38 5.07 6.45
CA TYR A 382 -0.09 3.92 5.59
C TYR A 382 -1.17 3.73 4.52
N ALA A 383 -2.45 3.78 4.90
CA ALA A 383 -3.58 3.64 4.00
C ALA A 383 -3.66 4.78 2.96
N ALA A 384 -3.42 6.03 3.40
CA ALA A 384 -3.34 7.17 2.50
C ALA A 384 -2.20 7.02 1.49
N ARG A 385 -1.01 6.57 1.92
CA ARG A 385 0.16 6.37 1.04
C ARG A 385 -0.04 5.20 0.08
N MET A 386 -0.57 4.06 0.54
CA MET A 386 -0.93 2.94 -0.37
C MET A 386 -1.85 3.42 -1.49
N SER A 387 -2.89 4.17 -1.15
CA SER A 387 -3.83 4.72 -2.13
C SER A 387 -3.12 5.66 -3.12
N ALA A 388 -2.24 6.56 -2.63
CA ALA A 388 -1.44 7.45 -3.48
C ALA A 388 -0.55 6.67 -4.46
N LEU A 389 0.08 5.57 -4.01
CA LEU A 389 0.94 4.74 -4.85
C LEU A 389 0.16 4.01 -5.96
N ARG A 390 -1.13 3.70 -5.76
CA ARG A 390 -2.00 3.23 -6.86
C ARG A 390 -2.11 4.26 -7.97
N GLY A 391 -2.17 5.55 -7.62
CA GLY A 391 -2.12 6.65 -8.57
C GLY A 391 -0.81 6.67 -9.36
N VAL A 392 0.33 6.48 -8.71
CA VAL A 392 1.65 6.42 -9.37
C VAL A 392 1.76 5.26 -10.35
N GLU A 393 1.27 4.08 -9.96
CA GLU A 393 1.26 2.87 -10.80
C GLU A 393 0.38 3.02 -12.04
N SER A 394 -0.77 3.64 -11.87
CA SER A 394 -1.85 3.63 -12.87
C SER A 394 -2.08 4.97 -13.55
N GLY A 395 -1.37 6.03 -13.13
CA GLY A 395 -1.32 7.32 -13.80
C GLY A 395 -2.49 8.25 -13.54
N PHE A 396 -3.04 8.28 -12.31
CA PHE A 396 -4.13 9.17 -11.92
C PHE A 396 -3.87 9.87 -10.58
N ALA A 397 -4.50 11.02 -10.40
CA ALA A 397 -4.51 11.77 -9.15
C ALA A 397 -5.50 11.16 -8.14
N MET A 398 -5.36 11.46 -6.84
CA MET A 398 -6.22 10.91 -5.79
C MET A 398 -6.83 12.02 -4.94
N VAL A 399 -8.15 11.95 -4.72
CA VAL A 399 -8.90 12.77 -3.77
C VAL A 399 -9.56 11.82 -2.77
N ARG A 400 -8.97 11.68 -1.59
CA ARG A 400 -9.35 10.68 -0.59
C ARG A 400 -9.81 11.35 0.70
N ALA A 401 -11.07 11.17 1.06
CA ALA A 401 -11.67 11.65 2.30
C ALA A 401 -11.85 10.47 3.27
N SER A 402 -10.99 10.38 4.28
CA SER A 402 -11.02 9.26 5.21
C SER A 402 -11.45 9.66 6.60
N ARG A 403 -12.45 8.95 7.13
CA ARG A 403 -12.80 8.98 8.55
C ARG A 403 -11.72 8.22 9.34
N GLU A 404 -11.45 8.64 10.58
CA GLU A 404 -10.37 8.12 11.41
C GLU A 404 -9.05 8.00 10.64
N GLY A 405 -8.78 8.97 9.76
CA GLY A 405 -7.68 8.91 8.81
C GLY A 405 -7.18 10.27 8.37
N LEU A 406 -6.77 10.34 7.12
CA LEU A 406 -6.29 11.57 6.48
C LEU A 406 -7.17 11.97 5.30
N LEU A 407 -7.53 13.26 5.27
CA LEU A 407 -8.05 13.91 4.09
C LEU A 407 -6.84 14.23 3.20
N THR A 408 -6.73 13.56 2.07
CA THR A 408 -5.51 13.61 1.24
C THR A 408 -5.83 13.90 -0.22
N VAL A 409 -5.14 14.85 -0.81
CA VAL A 409 -5.15 15.12 -2.25
C VAL A 409 -3.74 14.92 -2.79
N THR A 410 -3.59 14.08 -3.83
CA THR A 410 -2.31 13.84 -4.48
C THR A 410 -2.40 14.04 -5.98
N ASP A 411 -1.24 14.32 -6.62
CA ASP A 411 -1.12 14.22 -8.08
C ASP A 411 -0.83 12.77 -8.52
N ALA A 412 -0.73 12.55 -9.84
CA ALA A 412 -0.43 11.26 -10.45
C ALA A 412 1.02 10.78 -10.23
N TYR A 413 1.85 11.59 -9.60
CA TYR A 413 3.23 11.25 -9.20
C TYR A 413 3.34 10.91 -7.71
N GLY A 414 2.21 10.94 -6.97
CA GLY A 414 2.15 10.69 -5.54
C GLY A 414 2.56 11.86 -4.66
N ARG A 415 2.73 13.07 -5.22
CA ARG A 415 2.96 14.27 -4.42
C ARG A 415 1.72 14.61 -3.62
N ILE A 416 1.88 14.86 -2.34
CA ILE A 416 0.81 15.38 -1.50
C ILE A 416 0.62 16.86 -1.85
N ILE A 417 -0.54 17.19 -2.43
CA ILE A 417 -0.93 18.57 -2.73
C ILE A 417 -1.46 19.25 -1.49
N ALA A 418 -2.29 18.53 -0.74
CA ALA A 418 -2.80 18.97 0.55
C ALA A 418 -3.20 17.76 1.39
N GLU A 419 -3.03 17.87 2.71
CA GLU A 419 -3.37 16.81 3.65
C GLU A 419 -3.72 17.42 5.03
N THR A 420 -4.70 16.82 5.71
CA THR A 420 -5.04 17.14 7.10
C THR A 420 -5.65 15.91 7.78
N PRO A 421 -5.44 15.71 9.10
CA PRO A 421 -6.15 14.67 9.84
C PRO A 421 -7.67 14.91 9.84
N SER A 422 -8.43 13.81 9.92
CA SER A 422 -9.85 13.85 10.27
C SER A 422 -10.05 14.21 11.73
N ALA A 423 -11.28 14.57 12.11
CA ALA A 423 -11.61 14.94 13.49
C ALA A 423 -13.06 14.58 13.83
N GLU A 424 -13.34 14.41 15.13
CA GLU A 424 -14.70 14.39 15.68
C GLU A 424 -15.42 15.71 15.43
N LEU A 425 -16.72 15.78 15.70
CA LEU A 425 -17.51 17.00 15.56
C LEU A 425 -16.80 18.23 16.18
N PRO A 426 -16.65 19.34 15.45
CA PRO A 426 -17.33 19.68 14.18
C PRO A 426 -16.73 19.05 12.92
N GLY A 427 -15.67 18.25 12.99
CA GLY A 427 -15.00 17.62 11.87
C GLY A 427 -13.87 18.45 11.26
N ALA A 428 -13.24 17.91 10.22
CA ALA A 428 -12.17 18.54 9.47
C ALA A 428 -12.60 18.83 8.03
N MET A 429 -12.08 19.94 7.48
CA MET A 429 -12.24 20.32 6.07
C MET A 429 -10.90 20.59 5.41
N LEU A 430 -10.79 20.24 4.14
CA LEU A 430 -9.63 20.54 3.31
C LEU A 430 -10.12 21.09 1.96
N LEU A 431 -9.54 22.20 1.51
CA LEU A 431 -9.72 22.72 0.16
C LEU A 431 -8.37 22.71 -0.55
N ALA A 432 -8.33 22.11 -1.73
CA ALA A 432 -7.10 22.01 -2.53
C ALA A 432 -7.39 22.23 -4.00
N ALA A 433 -6.39 22.72 -4.75
CA ALA A 433 -6.44 22.77 -6.21
C ALA A 433 -5.85 21.45 -6.75
N LEU A 434 -6.69 20.54 -7.25
CA LEU A 434 -6.25 19.33 -7.93
C LEU A 434 -5.64 19.74 -9.27
N PRO A 435 -4.33 19.50 -9.52
CA PRO A 435 -3.73 19.84 -10.82
C PRO A 435 -4.50 19.21 -11.96
N ALA A 436 -4.50 19.85 -13.14
CA ALA A 436 -5.18 19.33 -14.32
C ALA A 436 -4.77 17.85 -14.53
N ALA A 437 -5.69 16.97 -14.24
CA ALA A 437 -5.43 15.54 -14.16
C ALA A 437 -5.74 14.88 -15.52
N ALA A 438 -4.86 15.11 -16.50
CA ALA A 438 -4.85 14.26 -17.70
C ALA A 438 -4.41 12.84 -17.30
N PRO A 439 -5.04 11.79 -17.86
CA PRO A 439 -4.56 10.43 -17.66
C PRO A 439 -3.08 10.29 -18.04
N LEU A 440 -2.26 9.78 -17.14
CA LEU A 440 -0.82 9.59 -17.38
C LEU A 440 -0.56 8.12 -17.72
N PRO A 441 -0.41 7.74 -19.00
CA PRO A 441 -0.17 6.35 -19.36
C PRO A 441 1.09 5.82 -18.70
N THR A 442 1.00 4.64 -18.08
CA THR A 442 2.14 3.96 -17.46
C THR A 442 2.43 2.63 -18.17
N LEU A 443 3.68 2.19 -18.14
CA LEU A 443 4.03 0.87 -18.67
C LEU A 443 3.33 -0.22 -17.82
N TYR A 444 3.35 -0.07 -16.49
CA TYR A 444 2.66 -0.99 -15.58
C TYR A 444 1.15 -1.11 -15.91
N GLY A 445 0.49 -0.01 -16.24
CA GLY A 445 -0.91 -0.03 -16.68
C GLY A 445 -1.15 -0.96 -17.89
N ARG A 446 -0.15 -1.10 -18.76
CA ARG A 446 -0.22 -1.97 -19.98
C ARG A 446 0.16 -3.42 -19.70
N ILE A 447 1.28 -3.64 -18.98
CA ILE A 447 1.84 -5.00 -18.79
C ILE A 447 1.39 -5.65 -17.48
N GLY A 448 0.85 -4.88 -16.54
CA GLY A 448 0.44 -5.37 -15.23
C GLY A 448 1.59 -5.99 -14.46
N ASP A 449 1.30 -7.09 -13.78
CA ASP A 449 2.23 -7.78 -12.88
C ASP A 449 3.22 -8.72 -13.61
N LEU A 450 3.42 -8.52 -14.93
CA LEU A 450 4.31 -9.38 -15.75
C LEU A 450 5.71 -9.51 -15.13
N PHE A 451 6.29 -8.40 -14.66
CA PHE A 451 7.62 -8.43 -14.04
C PHE A 451 7.64 -9.28 -12.78
N GLY A 452 6.64 -9.16 -11.93
CA GLY A 452 6.49 -9.97 -10.72
C GLY A 452 6.36 -11.47 -11.04
N TRP A 453 5.58 -11.83 -12.05
CA TRP A 453 5.46 -13.21 -12.50
C TRP A 453 6.74 -13.76 -13.14
N LEU A 454 7.48 -12.94 -13.89
CA LEU A 454 8.82 -13.33 -14.41
C LEU A 454 9.81 -13.58 -13.25
N CYS A 455 9.81 -12.72 -12.22
CA CYS A 455 10.62 -12.95 -11.01
C CYS A 455 10.21 -14.24 -10.28
N THR A 456 8.91 -14.52 -10.20
CA THR A 456 8.37 -15.75 -9.58
C THR A 456 8.83 -16.99 -10.34
N GLY A 457 8.71 -16.98 -11.67
CA GLY A 457 9.20 -18.05 -12.54
C GLY A 457 10.72 -18.24 -12.41
N ALA A 458 11.49 -17.16 -12.41
CA ALA A 458 12.94 -17.20 -12.22
C ALA A 458 13.35 -17.76 -10.84
N ALA A 459 12.64 -17.36 -9.76
CA ALA A 459 12.85 -17.92 -8.43
C ALA A 459 12.58 -19.43 -8.40
N LEU A 460 11.49 -19.88 -9.01
CA LEU A 460 11.14 -21.29 -9.11
C LEU A 460 12.20 -22.06 -9.88
N LEU A 461 12.58 -21.60 -11.08
CA LEU A 461 13.62 -22.22 -11.90
C LEU A 461 14.96 -22.33 -11.16
N MET A 462 15.33 -21.29 -10.43
CA MET A 462 16.53 -21.28 -9.60
C MET A 462 16.46 -22.33 -8.47
N LEU A 463 15.31 -22.46 -7.82
CA LEU A 463 15.11 -23.46 -6.75
C LEU A 463 15.03 -24.89 -7.28
N LEU A 464 14.58 -25.10 -8.53
CA LEU A 464 14.54 -26.42 -9.16
C LEU A 464 15.92 -26.93 -9.60
N GLN A 465 16.97 -26.11 -9.58
CA GLN A 465 18.31 -26.52 -9.95
C GLN A 465 18.82 -27.62 -9.01
N PRO A 466 19.26 -28.79 -9.51
CA PRO A 466 19.67 -29.91 -8.66
C PRO A 466 20.79 -29.59 -7.67
N TRP A 467 21.70 -28.66 -8.01
CA TRP A 467 22.81 -28.25 -7.13
C TRP A 467 22.34 -27.55 -5.84
N VAL A 468 21.17 -26.91 -5.87
CA VAL A 468 20.57 -26.26 -4.70
C VAL A 468 20.25 -27.29 -3.61
N TRP A 469 19.83 -28.49 -3.99
CA TRP A 469 19.34 -29.53 -3.10
C TRP A 469 20.36 -30.63 -2.78
N ARG A 470 21.48 -30.70 -3.50
CA ARG A 470 22.55 -31.68 -3.21
C ARG A 470 23.06 -31.52 -1.78
N PRO A 471 23.39 -32.61 -1.06
CA PRO A 471 24.04 -32.50 0.24
C PRO A 471 25.37 -31.75 0.11
N ALA A 472 25.75 -30.96 1.12
CA ALA A 472 27.06 -30.31 1.13
C ALA A 472 28.13 -31.42 1.07
N ARG A 473 29.04 -31.33 0.12
CA ARG A 473 30.27 -32.16 0.20
C ARG A 473 30.98 -31.76 1.47
N VAL A 474 30.99 -32.63 2.45
CA VAL A 474 31.86 -32.49 3.63
C VAL A 474 33.28 -32.51 3.09
N PRO A 475 34.10 -31.47 3.32
CA PRO A 475 35.52 -31.60 3.02
C PRO A 475 36.03 -32.80 3.82
N ARG A 476 36.56 -33.84 3.15
CA ARG A 476 37.33 -34.87 3.85
C ARG A 476 38.50 -34.12 4.44
N LEU A 477 38.55 -34.02 5.78
CA LEU A 477 39.78 -33.70 6.47
C LEU A 477 40.79 -34.74 6.01
N GLN A 478 41.76 -34.34 5.18
CA GLN A 478 42.96 -35.12 4.95
C GLN A 478 43.66 -35.13 6.30
N ASN A 479 43.59 -36.27 6.96
CA ASN A 479 44.50 -36.61 8.06
C ASN A 479 45.90 -36.76 7.42
N GLU A 480 46.73 -35.76 7.59
CA GLU A 480 48.20 -35.89 7.61
C GLU A 480 48.68 -35.37 8.96
#